data_6b28542cb1412c94d440f9d3d38e39e8
#
_entry.id   6b28542cb1412c94d440f9d3d38e39e8
#
_cell.length_a   1.000
_cell.length_b   1.000
_cell.length_c   1.000
_cell.angle_alpha   90.00
_cell.angle_beta   90.00
_cell.angle_gamma   90.00
#
_symmetry.space_group_name_H-M   'P 1'
#
loop_
_entity.id
_entity.type
_entity.pdbx_description
1 polymer ?
#
loop_
_entity_poly.entity_id
_entity_poly.type
_entity_poly.pdbx_seq_one_letter_code
_entity_poly.pdbx_strand_id
1 'polypeptide(L)'
;MTRPTLKDVAERSGVSLRTVKKVMSGDETVRAKTQEAVLQAAKELRYTRNRAAAALAKNRILNIAVVYSRTTEAYFPEIEVGFDRALQEFSDFGLQLEWCITNERGPNAQRAILESLLTREDLDGVIIQPYSASRLDDLIDALAAAGKPVVTFGSDAPDSKRICHVGPDAYRSGRIGAQILANYIGKQGKVFVVNQGRDHMQTRERSCGFMDRVAEHYPDIQIFEMNLPENSDLYPDMVTRILENKSTAGSFCTDANTLLAGRVLKEQKKQNVVLVGFNLSQSGIALMKEGFIKVIIDTTPETQAYLAAKAMYEYLSEGILPERIIRTPISILTSECFEN
;
A
#
# COMPACT_ATOMS: atom_id res chain seq x y z
N MET A 1 24.95 -16.49 -27.10
CA MET A 1 25.57 -16.71 -25.78
C MET A 1 24.56 -17.43 -24.92
N THR A 2 24.90 -18.55 -24.33
CA THR A 2 24.05 -19.31 -23.43
C THR A 2 23.88 -18.53 -22.11
N ARG A 3 22.67 -18.49 -21.59
CA ARG A 3 22.34 -17.79 -20.33
C ARG A 3 23.03 -18.50 -19.15
N PRO A 4 23.73 -17.78 -18.24
CA PRO A 4 24.36 -18.42 -17.09
C PRO A 4 23.37 -19.20 -16.24
N THR A 5 23.81 -20.33 -15.69
CA THR A 5 23.01 -21.24 -14.86
C THR A 5 23.51 -21.28 -13.41
N LEU A 6 22.74 -21.86 -12.48
CA LEU A 6 23.22 -22.10 -11.11
C LEU A 6 24.46 -23.00 -11.06
N LYS A 7 24.66 -23.85 -12.09
CA LYS A 7 25.89 -24.68 -12.19
C LYS A 7 27.09 -23.79 -12.47
N ASP A 8 26.95 -22.81 -13.33
CA ASP A 8 28.05 -21.87 -13.64
C ASP A 8 28.38 -21.00 -12.43
N VAL A 9 27.38 -20.62 -11.63
CA VAL A 9 27.60 -19.90 -10.34
C VAL A 9 28.32 -20.81 -9.35
N ALA A 10 27.98 -22.11 -9.28
CA ALA A 10 28.65 -23.08 -8.41
C ALA A 10 30.11 -23.27 -8.79
N GLU A 11 30.38 -23.42 -10.08
CA GLU A 11 31.75 -23.56 -10.62
C GLU A 11 32.57 -22.27 -10.35
N ARG A 12 31.99 -21.09 -10.61
CA ARG A 12 32.66 -19.81 -10.41
C ARG A 12 32.95 -19.48 -8.94
N SER A 13 32.03 -19.85 -8.03
CA SER A 13 32.18 -19.63 -6.59
C SER A 13 32.95 -20.72 -5.85
N GLY A 14 33.23 -21.85 -6.51
CA GLY A 14 33.98 -22.97 -5.92
C GLY A 14 33.19 -23.75 -4.86
N VAL A 15 31.85 -23.67 -4.87
CA VAL A 15 31.00 -24.38 -3.90
C VAL A 15 30.02 -25.33 -4.59
N SER A 16 29.43 -26.26 -3.84
CA SER A 16 28.47 -27.19 -4.39
C SER A 16 27.19 -26.49 -4.89
N LEU A 17 26.55 -27.05 -5.92
CA LEU A 17 25.25 -26.57 -6.41
C LEU A 17 24.19 -26.50 -5.28
N ARG A 18 24.25 -27.43 -4.31
CA ARG A 18 23.39 -27.42 -3.13
C ARG A 18 23.62 -26.18 -2.27
N THR A 19 24.88 -25.82 -2.06
CA THR A 19 25.28 -24.63 -1.29
C THR A 19 24.84 -23.37 -2.01
N VAL A 20 25.04 -23.29 -3.35
CA VAL A 20 24.53 -22.17 -4.16
C VAL A 20 23.02 -22.01 -4.02
N LYS A 21 22.26 -23.11 -4.14
CA LYS A 21 20.80 -23.09 -3.95
C LYS A 21 20.40 -22.56 -2.58
N LYS A 22 21.09 -22.96 -1.50
CA LYS A 22 20.85 -22.46 -0.14
C LYS A 22 21.10 -20.96 -0.02
N VAL A 23 22.24 -20.47 -0.51
CA VAL A 23 22.57 -19.04 -0.52
C VAL A 23 21.56 -18.25 -1.32
N MET A 24 21.20 -18.71 -2.51
CA MET A 24 20.23 -18.03 -3.38
C MET A 24 18.80 -18.07 -2.85
N SER A 25 18.50 -18.92 -1.86
CA SER A 25 17.22 -18.96 -1.14
C SER A 25 17.25 -18.22 0.21
N GLY A 26 18.36 -17.55 0.56
CA GLY A 26 18.47 -16.81 1.82
C GLY A 26 18.67 -17.68 3.06
N ASP A 27 19.16 -18.93 2.91
CA ASP A 27 19.41 -19.84 4.04
C ASP A 27 20.59 -19.31 4.90
N GLU A 28 20.27 -18.78 6.07
CA GLU A 28 21.21 -18.21 7.03
C GLU A 28 22.17 -19.25 7.64
N THR A 29 21.94 -20.55 7.45
CA THR A 29 22.82 -21.60 7.94
C THR A 29 24.14 -21.68 7.16
N VAL A 30 24.25 -20.98 6.03
CA VAL A 30 25.47 -20.90 5.24
C VAL A 30 26.39 -19.81 5.81
N ARG A 31 27.68 -20.14 5.99
CA ARG A 31 28.67 -19.19 6.53
C ARG A 31 28.74 -17.91 5.67
N ALA A 32 28.85 -16.75 6.31
CA ALA A 32 28.87 -15.42 5.65
C ALA A 32 29.86 -15.33 4.50
N LYS A 33 31.12 -15.81 4.70
CA LYS A 33 32.16 -15.85 3.66
C LYS A 33 31.74 -16.64 2.41
N THR A 34 30.97 -17.72 2.60
CA THR A 34 30.45 -18.55 1.49
C THR A 34 29.29 -17.85 0.78
N GLN A 35 28.42 -17.18 1.54
CA GLN A 35 27.35 -16.36 0.97
C GLN A 35 27.92 -15.26 0.08
N GLU A 36 28.91 -14.51 0.57
CA GLU A 36 29.56 -13.44 -0.17
C GLU A 36 30.19 -13.95 -1.48
N ALA A 37 30.92 -15.08 -1.44
CA ALA A 37 31.54 -15.67 -2.63
C ALA A 37 30.48 -16.08 -3.69
N VAL A 38 29.35 -16.65 -3.28
CA VAL A 38 28.26 -17.04 -4.19
C VAL A 38 27.58 -15.81 -4.80
N LEU A 39 27.27 -14.79 -3.99
CA LEU A 39 26.62 -13.57 -4.47
C LEU A 39 27.53 -12.79 -5.42
N GLN A 40 28.82 -12.74 -5.13
CA GLN A 40 29.80 -12.12 -6.01
C GLN A 40 29.90 -12.86 -7.35
N ALA A 41 29.98 -14.19 -7.34
CA ALA A 41 30.01 -15.00 -8.55
C ALA A 41 28.74 -14.82 -9.41
N ALA A 42 27.57 -14.78 -8.77
CA ALA A 42 26.29 -14.52 -9.44
C ALA A 42 26.25 -13.13 -10.11
N LYS A 43 26.79 -12.12 -9.44
CA LYS A 43 26.89 -10.74 -9.97
C LYS A 43 27.86 -10.67 -11.16
N GLU A 44 29.06 -11.29 -11.07
CA GLU A 44 30.05 -11.32 -12.15
C GLU A 44 29.52 -11.99 -13.40
N LEU A 45 28.81 -13.10 -13.24
CA LEU A 45 28.19 -13.85 -14.33
C LEU A 45 26.92 -13.18 -14.86
N ARG A 46 26.44 -12.11 -14.23
CA ARG A 46 25.11 -11.52 -14.50
C ARG A 46 24.02 -12.59 -14.46
N TYR A 47 24.16 -13.52 -13.51
CA TYR A 47 23.19 -14.59 -13.36
C TYR A 47 21.82 -14.02 -13.00
N THR A 48 20.83 -14.29 -13.84
CA THR A 48 19.43 -14.07 -13.53
C THR A 48 18.74 -15.41 -13.48
N ARG A 49 18.02 -15.69 -12.38
CA ARG A 49 17.32 -16.96 -12.21
C ARG A 49 16.34 -17.17 -13.37
N ASN A 50 16.40 -18.36 -13.98
CA ASN A 50 15.44 -18.73 -15.02
C ASN A 50 14.14 -19.18 -14.37
N ARG A 51 13.20 -18.24 -14.20
CA ARG A 51 11.88 -18.47 -13.58
C ARG A 51 11.09 -19.52 -14.34
N ALA A 52 11.16 -19.53 -15.67
CA ALA A 52 10.50 -20.51 -16.52
C ALA A 52 10.98 -21.95 -16.24
N ALA A 53 12.29 -22.15 -16.15
CA ALA A 53 12.84 -23.46 -15.83
C ALA A 53 12.51 -23.90 -14.39
N ALA A 54 12.45 -22.97 -13.44
CA ALA A 54 12.11 -23.26 -12.06
C ALA A 54 10.61 -23.62 -11.91
N ALA A 55 9.72 -22.90 -12.58
CA ALA A 55 8.28 -23.17 -12.61
C ALA A 55 7.96 -24.49 -13.30
N LEU A 56 8.57 -24.74 -14.46
CA LEU A 56 8.40 -26.01 -15.21
C LEU A 56 8.87 -27.22 -14.40
N ALA A 57 9.95 -27.07 -13.63
CA ALA A 57 10.48 -28.14 -12.78
C ALA A 57 9.60 -28.43 -11.55
N LYS A 58 8.80 -27.47 -11.08
CA LYS A 58 7.91 -27.63 -9.91
C LYS A 58 6.47 -27.96 -10.28
N ASN A 59 6.03 -27.64 -11.49
CA ASN A 59 4.64 -27.79 -11.97
C ASN A 59 3.58 -27.45 -10.89
N ARG A 60 3.86 -26.42 -10.09
CA ARG A 60 3.05 -26.06 -8.90
C ARG A 60 2.28 -24.78 -9.18
N ILE A 61 0.98 -24.88 -9.00
CA ILE A 61 0.09 -23.72 -8.93
C ILE A 61 0.20 -23.13 -7.52
N LEU A 62 0.24 -21.82 -7.43
CA LEU A 62 0.28 -21.04 -6.19
C LEU A 62 -1.02 -20.26 -6.08
N ASN A 63 -1.93 -20.75 -5.22
CA ASN A 63 -3.21 -20.12 -4.96
C ASN A 63 -3.08 -19.09 -3.83
N ILE A 64 -3.29 -17.81 -4.13
CA ILE A 64 -3.13 -16.72 -3.19
C ILE A 64 -4.45 -15.97 -3.09
N ALA A 65 -5.01 -15.87 -1.88
CA ALA A 65 -6.18 -15.04 -1.61
C ALA A 65 -5.79 -13.57 -1.51
N VAL A 66 -6.53 -12.70 -2.19
CA VAL A 66 -6.40 -11.24 -2.10
C VAL A 66 -7.60 -10.68 -1.37
N VAL A 67 -7.37 -10.14 -0.17
CA VAL A 67 -8.42 -9.69 0.76
C VAL A 67 -8.39 -8.18 0.91
N TYR A 68 -9.47 -7.50 0.56
CA TYR A 68 -9.65 -6.08 0.83
C TYR A 68 -11.13 -5.68 0.89
N SER A 69 -11.40 -4.48 1.45
CA SER A 69 -12.75 -3.91 1.51
C SER A 69 -12.89 -2.84 0.43
N ARG A 70 -13.77 -3.07 -0.57
CA ARG A 70 -14.05 -2.11 -1.64
C ARG A 70 -15.05 -1.08 -1.14
N THR A 71 -14.57 -0.04 -0.46
CA THR A 71 -15.41 0.97 0.19
C THR A 71 -15.45 2.32 -0.53
N THR A 72 -14.61 2.53 -1.54
CA THR A 72 -14.53 3.78 -2.32
C THR A 72 -14.24 3.51 -3.79
N GLU A 73 -14.82 4.31 -4.69
CA GLU A 73 -14.66 4.12 -6.15
C GLU A 73 -13.27 4.52 -6.68
N ALA A 74 -12.54 5.36 -5.97
CA ALA A 74 -11.33 5.99 -6.51
C ALA A 74 -10.05 5.14 -6.39
N TYR A 75 -9.96 4.32 -5.35
CA TYR A 75 -8.70 3.65 -4.99
C TYR A 75 -8.55 2.25 -5.60
N PHE A 76 -9.65 1.51 -5.73
CA PHE A 76 -9.62 0.10 -6.08
C PHE A 76 -9.30 -0.22 -7.53
N PRO A 77 -9.68 0.59 -8.53
CA PRO A 77 -9.28 0.33 -9.92
C PRO A 77 -7.76 0.28 -10.09
N GLU A 78 -7.01 1.13 -9.39
CA GLU A 78 -5.54 1.12 -9.47
C GLU A 78 -4.92 -0.12 -8.81
N ILE A 79 -5.51 -0.60 -7.69
CA ILE A 79 -5.10 -1.86 -7.05
C ILE A 79 -5.29 -3.03 -8.02
N GLU A 80 -6.43 -3.11 -8.68
CA GLU A 80 -6.75 -4.17 -9.64
C GLU A 80 -5.74 -4.17 -10.80
N VAL A 81 -5.39 -3.01 -11.36
CA VAL A 81 -4.34 -2.87 -12.38
C VAL A 81 -2.99 -3.43 -11.88
N GLY A 82 -2.62 -3.17 -10.64
CA GLY A 82 -1.38 -3.68 -10.06
C GLY A 82 -1.35 -5.21 -9.94
N PHE A 83 -2.44 -5.80 -9.50
CA PHE A 83 -2.57 -7.27 -9.45
C PHE A 83 -2.64 -7.89 -10.84
N ASP A 84 -3.34 -7.28 -11.80
CA ASP A 84 -3.40 -7.74 -13.18
C ASP A 84 -2.01 -7.73 -13.82
N ARG A 85 -1.20 -6.72 -13.54
CA ARG A 85 0.19 -6.67 -13.96
C ARG A 85 1.00 -7.83 -13.37
N ALA A 86 0.78 -8.17 -12.11
CA ALA A 86 1.43 -9.32 -11.49
C ALA A 86 0.98 -10.65 -12.12
N LEU A 87 -0.31 -10.80 -12.43
CA LEU A 87 -0.83 -11.96 -13.17
C LEU A 87 -0.23 -12.06 -14.56
N GLN A 88 -0.12 -10.96 -15.31
CA GLN A 88 0.53 -10.93 -16.62
C GLN A 88 2.00 -11.39 -16.55
N GLU A 89 2.72 -11.08 -15.47
CA GLU A 89 4.12 -11.46 -15.32
C GLU A 89 4.30 -12.89 -14.79
N PHE A 90 3.41 -13.38 -13.90
CA PHE A 90 3.65 -14.60 -13.13
C PHE A 90 2.64 -15.73 -13.34
N SER A 91 1.53 -15.55 -14.07
CA SER A 91 0.53 -16.61 -14.29
C SER A 91 1.10 -17.81 -15.02
N ASP A 92 1.93 -17.59 -16.04
CA ASP A 92 2.62 -18.66 -16.77
C ASP A 92 3.59 -19.46 -15.87
N PHE A 93 3.92 -18.90 -14.70
CA PHE A 93 4.77 -19.52 -13.68
C PHE A 93 3.98 -20.03 -12.48
N GLY A 94 2.67 -20.17 -12.63
CA GLY A 94 1.76 -20.79 -11.67
C GLY A 94 1.11 -19.86 -10.66
N LEU A 95 1.24 -18.54 -10.78
CA LEU A 95 0.51 -17.60 -9.90
C LEU A 95 -0.99 -17.62 -10.25
N GLN A 96 -1.82 -17.84 -9.24
CA GLN A 96 -3.27 -17.64 -9.27
C GLN A 96 -3.70 -16.75 -8.11
N LEU A 97 -4.56 -15.77 -8.39
CA LEU A 97 -5.13 -14.88 -7.40
C LEU A 97 -6.63 -15.14 -7.26
N GLU A 98 -7.08 -15.37 -6.04
CA GLU A 98 -8.47 -15.49 -5.67
C GLU A 98 -8.93 -14.21 -4.97
N TRP A 99 -9.98 -13.58 -5.50
CA TRP A 99 -10.49 -12.32 -4.98
C TRP A 99 -11.48 -12.55 -3.84
N CYS A 100 -11.09 -12.19 -2.63
CA CYS A 100 -11.92 -12.26 -1.43
C CYS A 100 -12.29 -10.83 -1.00
N ILE A 101 -13.17 -10.19 -1.77
CA ILE A 101 -13.51 -8.78 -1.63
C ILE A 101 -14.80 -8.64 -0.83
N THR A 102 -14.83 -7.68 0.10
CA THR A 102 -16.06 -7.24 0.77
C THR A 102 -16.39 -5.79 0.41
N ASN A 103 -17.68 -5.47 0.31
CA ASN A 103 -18.16 -4.10 0.17
C ASN A 103 -18.55 -3.49 1.53
N GLU A 104 -18.42 -4.25 2.60
CA GLU A 104 -18.69 -3.80 3.95
C GLU A 104 -17.52 -3.00 4.51
N ARG A 105 -17.84 -1.91 5.19
CA ARG A 105 -16.86 -1.15 5.97
C ARG A 105 -16.68 -1.79 7.33
N GLY A 106 -15.45 -1.78 7.83
CA GLY A 106 -15.12 -2.30 9.15
C GLY A 106 -14.44 -3.67 9.11
N PRO A 107 -13.90 -4.13 10.24
CA PRO A 107 -13.08 -5.33 10.31
C PRO A 107 -13.86 -6.64 10.29
N ASN A 108 -15.16 -6.65 10.62
CA ASN A 108 -15.91 -7.89 10.84
C ASN A 108 -16.03 -8.75 9.58
N ALA A 109 -16.30 -8.13 8.43
CA ALA A 109 -16.38 -8.84 7.16
C ALA A 109 -15.02 -9.45 6.76
N GLN A 110 -13.92 -8.71 6.97
CA GLN A 110 -12.59 -9.25 6.74
C GLN A 110 -12.25 -10.39 7.72
N ARG A 111 -12.67 -10.29 8.99
CA ARG A 111 -12.51 -11.41 9.96
C ARG A 111 -13.17 -12.67 9.45
N ALA A 112 -14.44 -12.60 9.03
CA ALA A 112 -15.17 -13.75 8.49
C ALA A 112 -14.47 -14.37 7.27
N ILE A 113 -13.93 -13.53 6.37
CA ILE A 113 -13.12 -13.99 5.23
C ILE A 113 -11.88 -14.73 5.74
N LEU A 114 -11.07 -14.12 6.62
CA LEU A 114 -9.83 -14.73 7.12
C LEU A 114 -10.09 -16.04 7.87
N GLU A 115 -11.17 -16.11 8.66
CA GLU A 115 -11.60 -17.32 9.35
C GLU A 115 -11.91 -18.45 8.35
N SER A 116 -12.58 -18.14 7.24
CA SER A 116 -12.85 -19.13 6.18
C SER A 116 -11.58 -19.61 5.48
N LEU A 117 -10.59 -18.72 5.30
CA LEU A 117 -9.32 -19.06 4.66
C LEU A 117 -8.40 -19.93 5.53
N LEU A 118 -8.57 -19.93 6.84
CA LEU A 118 -7.80 -20.78 7.76
C LEU A 118 -7.96 -22.27 7.45
N THR A 119 -9.15 -22.70 7.09
CA THR A 119 -9.49 -24.13 6.87
C THR A 119 -9.20 -24.60 5.44
N ARG A 120 -8.80 -23.71 4.53
CA ARG A 120 -8.53 -24.01 3.11
C ARG A 120 -7.17 -24.70 2.95
N GLU A 121 -7.17 -25.96 2.54
CA GLU A 121 -5.93 -26.73 2.29
C GLU A 121 -5.28 -26.36 0.95
N ASP A 122 -6.06 -25.88 -0.01
CA ASP A 122 -5.62 -25.50 -1.36
C ASP A 122 -5.01 -24.09 -1.44
N LEU A 123 -4.97 -23.35 -0.33
CA LEU A 123 -4.46 -21.97 -0.26
C LEU A 123 -3.00 -21.94 0.18
N ASP A 124 -2.14 -21.29 -0.60
CA ASP A 124 -0.70 -21.16 -0.33
C ASP A 124 -0.33 -19.88 0.42
N GLY A 125 -1.13 -18.81 0.35
CA GLY A 125 -0.82 -17.55 1.01
C GLY A 125 -1.95 -16.53 0.94
N VAL A 126 -1.83 -15.45 1.69
CA VAL A 126 -2.83 -14.37 1.76
C VAL A 126 -2.17 -13.01 1.57
N ILE A 127 -2.71 -12.21 0.67
CA ILE A 127 -2.36 -10.79 0.53
C ILE A 127 -3.56 -9.98 1.03
N ILE A 128 -3.35 -9.11 2.01
CA ILE A 128 -4.44 -8.37 2.63
C ILE A 128 -4.15 -6.88 2.77
N GLN A 129 -5.16 -6.05 2.50
CA GLN A 129 -5.22 -4.68 3.00
C GLN A 129 -6.06 -4.68 4.29
N PRO A 130 -5.45 -4.73 5.47
CA PRO A 130 -6.21 -4.82 6.72
C PRO A 130 -6.98 -3.52 6.96
N TYR A 131 -8.27 -3.65 7.22
CA TYR A 131 -9.12 -2.52 7.59
C TYR A 131 -8.73 -1.98 8.97
N SER A 132 -8.50 -2.87 9.93
CA SER A 132 -8.05 -2.54 11.28
C SER A 132 -7.00 -3.58 11.72
N ALA A 133 -5.77 -3.15 11.92
CA ALA A 133 -4.67 -4.02 12.32
C ALA A 133 -5.00 -4.78 13.61
N SER A 134 -5.25 -4.08 14.70
CA SER A 134 -5.50 -4.66 16.04
C SER A 134 -6.69 -5.62 16.11
N ARG A 135 -7.59 -5.59 15.13
CA ARG A 135 -8.76 -6.47 15.04
C ARG A 135 -8.53 -7.69 14.16
N LEU A 136 -7.38 -7.78 13.47
CA LEU A 136 -7.06 -8.83 12.51
C LEU A 136 -5.71 -9.52 12.80
N ASP A 137 -4.89 -8.98 13.71
CA ASP A 137 -3.57 -9.52 14.03
C ASP A 137 -3.63 -11.00 14.47
N ASP A 138 -4.62 -11.38 15.26
CA ASP A 138 -4.84 -12.75 15.73
C ASP A 138 -5.08 -13.74 14.57
N LEU A 139 -5.85 -13.33 13.55
CA LEU A 139 -6.13 -14.16 12.39
C LEU A 139 -4.96 -14.20 11.40
N ILE A 140 -4.23 -13.08 11.25
CA ILE A 140 -3.00 -13.05 10.47
C ILE A 140 -1.98 -14.01 11.08
N ASP A 141 -1.85 -14.01 12.41
CA ASP A 141 -0.96 -14.91 13.15
C ASP A 141 -1.39 -16.38 13.03
N ALA A 142 -2.70 -16.64 13.06
CA ALA A 142 -3.25 -17.98 12.88
C ALA A 142 -2.99 -18.51 11.45
N LEU A 143 -3.15 -17.68 10.41
CA LEU A 143 -2.82 -18.04 9.03
C LEU A 143 -1.33 -18.36 8.89
N ALA A 144 -0.45 -17.52 9.45
CA ALA A 144 0.99 -17.76 9.45
C ALA A 144 1.36 -19.07 10.15
N ALA A 145 0.74 -19.37 11.31
CA ALA A 145 0.92 -20.62 12.06
C ALA A 145 0.41 -21.85 11.27
N ALA A 146 -0.63 -21.69 10.45
CA ALA A 146 -1.14 -22.72 9.55
C ALA A 146 -0.29 -22.90 8.27
N GLY A 147 0.87 -22.26 8.17
CA GLY A 147 1.76 -22.35 7.02
C GLY A 147 1.33 -21.50 5.82
N LYS A 148 0.40 -20.57 6.01
CA LYS A 148 -0.08 -19.63 4.99
C LYS A 148 0.54 -18.26 5.27
N PRO A 149 1.65 -17.88 4.61
CA PRO A 149 2.28 -16.59 4.80
C PRO A 149 1.31 -15.46 4.43
N VAL A 150 1.45 -14.33 5.14
CA VAL A 150 0.63 -13.16 4.92
C VAL A 150 1.50 -11.97 4.51
N VAL A 151 1.12 -11.30 3.43
CA VAL A 151 1.66 -10.01 3.01
C VAL A 151 0.57 -8.96 3.18
N THR A 152 0.87 -7.86 3.87
CA THR A 152 -0.03 -6.70 3.94
C THR A 152 0.33 -5.68 2.88
N PHE A 153 -0.65 -4.95 2.35
CA PHE A 153 -0.42 -3.83 1.44
C PHE A 153 -1.31 -2.63 1.79
N GLY A 154 -0.88 -1.43 1.40
CA GLY A 154 -1.61 -0.20 1.71
C GLY A 154 -1.62 0.10 3.20
N SER A 155 -2.52 -0.50 3.94
CA SER A 155 -2.54 -0.46 5.41
C SER A 155 -1.77 -1.65 5.99
N ASP A 156 -1.16 -1.45 7.16
CA ASP A 156 -0.29 -2.44 7.80
C ASP A 156 -0.91 -3.06 9.06
N ALA A 157 -0.36 -4.20 9.46
CA ALA A 157 -0.58 -4.90 10.73
C ALA A 157 0.79 -5.22 11.36
N PRO A 158 1.49 -4.21 11.91
CA PRO A 158 2.91 -4.31 12.29
C PRO A 158 3.18 -5.29 13.43
N ASP A 159 2.19 -5.49 14.32
CA ASP A 159 2.29 -6.38 15.48
C ASP A 159 2.01 -7.85 15.15
N SER A 160 1.56 -8.13 13.90
CA SER A 160 1.28 -9.47 13.42
C SER A 160 2.53 -10.20 12.88
N LYS A 161 2.36 -11.51 12.65
CA LYS A 161 3.38 -12.39 12.03
C LYS A 161 3.39 -12.33 10.49
N ARG A 162 2.91 -11.24 9.90
CA ARG A 162 3.06 -11.04 8.46
C ARG A 162 4.52 -11.10 8.03
N ILE A 163 4.79 -11.64 6.85
CA ILE A 163 6.17 -11.72 6.34
C ILE A 163 6.65 -10.41 5.74
N CYS A 164 5.74 -9.59 5.19
CA CYS A 164 6.06 -8.34 4.52
C CYS A 164 4.89 -7.37 4.58
N HIS A 165 5.19 -6.06 4.64
CA HIS A 165 4.27 -4.98 4.33
C HIS A 165 4.74 -4.21 3.11
N VAL A 166 3.82 -3.92 2.19
CA VAL A 166 4.07 -3.10 1.00
C VAL A 166 3.19 -1.85 1.04
N GLY A 167 3.79 -0.70 1.18
CA GLY A 167 3.02 0.54 1.24
C GLY A 167 3.86 1.79 1.45
N PRO A 168 3.24 2.97 1.35
CA PRO A 168 3.91 4.24 1.59
C PRO A 168 4.21 4.42 3.08
N ASP A 169 5.05 5.39 3.37
CA ASP A 169 5.16 5.94 4.72
C ASP A 169 3.98 6.90 4.96
N ALA A 170 2.95 6.40 5.65
CA ALA A 170 1.72 7.15 5.86
C ALA A 170 1.93 8.38 6.77
N TYR A 171 2.75 8.26 7.81
CA TYR A 171 3.11 9.37 8.68
C TYR A 171 3.83 10.47 7.89
N ARG A 172 4.81 10.08 7.08
CA ARG A 172 5.53 11.01 6.21
C ARG A 172 4.62 11.66 5.17
N SER A 173 3.65 10.93 4.63
CA SER A 173 2.63 11.48 3.70
C SER A 173 1.82 12.59 4.36
N GLY A 174 1.46 12.44 5.63
CA GLY A 174 0.80 13.48 6.42
C GLY A 174 1.68 14.71 6.60
N ARG A 175 2.95 14.53 6.94
CA ARG A 175 3.93 15.65 7.07
C ARG A 175 4.11 16.42 5.75
N ILE A 176 4.13 15.71 4.62
CA ILE A 176 4.18 16.30 3.27
C ILE A 176 2.91 17.15 3.04
N GLY A 177 1.74 16.61 3.36
CA GLY A 177 0.47 17.32 3.24
C GLY A 177 0.43 18.61 4.04
N ALA A 178 0.93 18.59 5.28
CA ALA A 178 1.04 19.77 6.13
C ALA A 178 1.94 20.85 5.52
N GLN A 179 3.11 20.45 5.02
CA GLN A 179 4.05 21.39 4.39
C GLN A 179 3.46 22.04 3.15
N ILE A 180 2.80 21.26 2.30
CA ILE A 180 2.18 21.74 1.07
C ILE A 180 1.06 22.71 1.42
N LEU A 181 0.12 22.29 2.27
CA LEU A 181 -1.04 23.10 2.64
C LEU A 181 -0.61 24.41 3.31
N ALA A 182 0.35 24.36 4.25
CA ALA A 182 0.89 25.54 4.92
C ALA A 182 1.46 26.55 3.92
N ASN A 183 2.20 26.10 2.90
CA ASN A 183 2.75 27.00 1.87
C ASN A 183 1.65 27.67 1.04
N TYR A 184 0.58 26.94 0.70
CA TYR A 184 -0.54 27.50 -0.05
C TYR A 184 -1.34 28.55 0.72
N ILE A 185 -1.50 28.39 2.06
CA ILE A 185 -2.27 29.33 2.89
C ILE A 185 -1.42 30.44 3.55
N GLY A 186 -0.14 30.55 3.20
CA GLY A 186 0.74 31.55 3.79
C GLY A 186 1.10 31.27 5.26
N LYS A 187 1.08 29.99 5.68
CA LYS A 187 1.49 29.49 7.00
C LYS A 187 0.65 29.97 8.18
N GLN A 188 -0.57 30.41 7.93
CA GLN A 188 -1.49 30.91 8.96
C GLN A 188 -2.95 30.59 8.62
N GLY A 189 -3.82 30.61 9.61
CA GLY A 189 -5.26 30.44 9.44
C GLY A 189 -5.81 29.12 9.97
N LYS A 190 -7.11 28.88 9.74
CA LYS A 190 -7.82 27.69 10.22
C LYS A 190 -7.77 26.57 9.20
N VAL A 191 -7.33 25.39 9.64
CA VAL A 191 -7.23 24.19 8.83
C VAL A 191 -8.02 23.07 9.48
N PHE A 192 -8.84 22.39 8.69
CA PHE A 192 -9.58 21.20 9.10
C PHE A 192 -8.87 19.95 8.61
N VAL A 193 -8.55 19.04 9.56
CA VAL A 193 -8.06 17.70 9.27
C VAL A 193 -9.26 16.75 9.34
N VAL A 194 -9.63 16.18 8.21
CA VAL A 194 -10.83 15.34 8.10
C VAL A 194 -10.43 13.88 7.98
N ASN A 195 -10.83 13.10 8.96
CA ASN A 195 -10.55 11.66 9.06
C ASN A 195 -11.86 10.88 8.98
N GLN A 196 -11.87 9.76 8.26
CA GLN A 196 -12.93 8.77 8.36
C GLN A 196 -12.35 7.42 8.75
N GLY A 197 -12.91 6.81 9.80
CA GLY A 197 -12.44 5.52 10.28
C GLY A 197 -11.08 5.61 10.99
N ARG A 198 -11.08 6.01 12.26
CA ARG A 198 -9.85 6.08 13.08
C ARG A 198 -9.17 4.72 13.29
N ASP A 199 -9.90 3.63 13.13
CA ASP A 199 -9.35 2.28 13.24
C ASP A 199 -8.46 1.92 12.05
N HIS A 200 -8.56 2.68 10.95
CA HIS A 200 -7.68 2.53 9.81
C HIS A 200 -6.30 3.15 10.10
N MET A 201 -5.28 2.31 10.23
CA MET A 201 -3.94 2.73 10.63
C MET A 201 -3.38 3.85 9.74
N GLN A 202 -3.55 3.73 8.43
CA GLN A 202 -3.05 4.69 7.45
C GLN A 202 -3.65 6.10 7.64
N THR A 203 -4.97 6.18 7.91
CA THR A 203 -5.68 7.42 8.20
C THR A 203 -5.14 8.09 9.45
N ARG A 204 -4.95 7.30 10.53
CA ARG A 204 -4.41 7.79 11.80
C ARG A 204 -2.99 8.31 11.65
N GLU A 205 -2.11 7.57 10.98
CA GLU A 205 -0.71 7.99 10.77
C GLU A 205 -0.61 9.25 9.92
N ARG A 206 -1.41 9.38 8.86
CA ARG A 206 -1.48 10.62 8.04
C ARG A 206 -1.91 11.80 8.88
N SER A 207 -2.94 11.65 9.72
CA SER A 207 -3.40 12.70 10.63
C SER A 207 -2.32 13.09 11.64
N CYS A 208 -1.70 12.12 12.31
CA CYS A 208 -0.61 12.38 13.25
C CYS A 208 0.56 13.12 12.58
N GLY A 209 1.02 12.63 11.42
CA GLY A 209 2.11 13.27 10.69
C GLY A 209 1.80 14.70 10.28
N PHE A 210 0.55 14.99 9.89
CA PHE A 210 0.11 16.33 9.56
C PHE A 210 0.13 17.24 10.79
N MET A 211 -0.48 16.81 11.89
CA MET A 211 -0.58 17.58 13.13
C MET A 211 0.81 17.89 13.73
N ASP A 212 1.68 16.87 13.80
CA ASP A 212 3.03 17.03 14.33
C ASP A 212 3.83 18.03 13.49
N ARG A 213 3.75 17.94 12.15
CA ARG A 213 4.45 18.88 11.27
C ARG A 213 3.97 20.31 11.44
N VAL A 214 2.66 20.51 11.63
CA VAL A 214 2.11 21.86 11.90
C VAL A 214 2.58 22.36 13.25
N ALA A 215 2.51 21.56 14.29
CA ALA A 215 2.96 21.94 15.63
C ALA A 215 4.45 22.31 15.69
N GLU A 216 5.30 21.61 14.92
CA GLU A 216 6.73 21.85 14.87
C GLU A 216 7.13 23.13 14.10
N HIS A 217 6.37 23.50 13.04
CA HIS A 217 6.86 24.48 12.06
C HIS A 217 5.90 25.60 11.69
N TYR A 218 4.62 25.51 12.06
CA TYR A 218 3.58 26.43 11.62
C TYR A 218 2.65 26.85 12.77
N PRO A 219 3.16 27.55 13.81
CA PRO A 219 2.42 27.84 15.04
C PRO A 219 1.19 28.75 14.83
N ASP A 220 1.13 29.48 13.71
CA ASP A 220 0.00 30.34 13.38
C ASP A 220 -1.14 29.61 12.64
N ILE A 221 -0.99 28.32 12.39
CA ILE A 221 -2.04 27.46 11.85
C ILE A 221 -2.84 26.85 13.02
N GLN A 222 -4.13 27.12 13.04
CA GLN A 222 -5.07 26.51 13.98
C GLN A 222 -5.69 25.25 13.38
N ILE A 223 -5.41 24.09 13.97
CA ILE A 223 -5.96 22.81 13.51
C ILE A 223 -7.27 22.50 14.21
N PHE A 224 -8.25 22.05 13.43
CA PHE A 224 -9.51 21.48 13.87
C PHE A 224 -9.61 20.04 13.31
N GLU A 225 -9.42 19.05 14.18
CA GLU A 225 -9.55 17.66 13.77
C GLU A 225 -11.02 17.24 13.78
N MET A 226 -11.46 16.59 12.70
CA MET A 226 -12.79 16.04 12.53
C MET A 226 -12.70 14.56 12.26
N ASN A 227 -13.23 13.77 13.20
CA ASN A 227 -13.28 12.33 13.11
C ASN A 227 -14.70 11.89 12.77
N LEU A 228 -14.89 11.36 11.56
CA LEU A 228 -16.16 10.86 11.10
C LEU A 228 -16.29 9.37 11.42
N PRO A 229 -17.45 8.91 11.88
CA PRO A 229 -17.73 7.49 11.96
C PRO A 229 -17.58 6.81 10.61
N GLU A 230 -17.16 5.53 10.60
CA GLU A 230 -16.90 4.78 9.37
C GLU A 230 -18.09 4.73 8.40
N ASN A 231 -19.30 4.60 8.92
CA ASN A 231 -20.54 4.46 8.17
C ASN A 231 -21.36 5.76 8.15
N SER A 232 -20.69 6.92 8.22
CA SER A 232 -21.40 8.19 8.28
C SER A 232 -21.76 8.70 6.90
N ASP A 233 -23.07 8.75 6.61
CA ASP A 233 -23.62 9.50 5.48
C ASP A 233 -23.59 11.04 5.72
N LEU A 234 -23.10 11.46 6.90
CA LEU A 234 -23.03 12.85 7.32
C LEU A 234 -21.84 13.62 6.76
N TYR A 235 -20.97 12.97 5.98
CA TYR A 235 -19.77 13.60 5.44
C TYR A 235 -20.06 14.88 4.64
N PRO A 236 -21.01 14.90 3.70
CA PRO A 236 -21.33 16.12 2.95
C PRO A 236 -21.80 17.27 3.85
N ASP A 237 -22.67 16.99 4.82
CA ASP A 237 -23.20 17.99 5.76
C ASP A 237 -22.11 18.57 6.66
N MET A 238 -21.20 17.73 7.13
CA MET A 238 -20.08 18.17 7.97
C MET A 238 -19.08 18.99 7.19
N VAL A 239 -18.72 18.60 5.97
CA VAL A 239 -17.85 19.41 5.09
C VAL A 239 -18.54 20.74 4.78
N THR A 240 -19.85 20.75 4.55
CA THR A 240 -20.63 21.96 4.36
C THR A 240 -20.51 22.90 5.56
N ARG A 241 -20.69 22.41 6.79
CA ARG A 241 -20.53 23.22 8.02
C ARG A 241 -19.10 23.75 8.21
N ILE A 242 -18.06 22.98 7.87
CA ILE A 242 -16.67 23.44 7.87
C ILE A 242 -16.53 24.64 6.93
N LEU A 243 -17.11 24.53 5.75
CA LEU A 243 -16.97 25.51 4.68
C LEU A 243 -17.86 26.75 4.88
N GLU A 244 -18.93 26.66 5.64
CA GLU A 244 -19.73 27.81 6.09
C GLU A 244 -18.93 28.73 6.99
N ASN A 245 -17.91 28.24 7.68
CA ASN A 245 -16.98 29.07 8.44
C ASN A 245 -16.12 29.90 7.47
N LYS A 246 -16.46 31.20 7.36
CA LYS A 246 -15.81 32.14 6.44
C LYS A 246 -14.31 32.31 6.66
N SER A 247 -13.75 31.83 7.77
CA SER A 247 -12.34 31.92 8.12
C SER A 247 -11.54 30.63 7.80
N THR A 248 -12.14 29.63 7.17
CA THR A 248 -11.43 28.41 6.77
C THR A 248 -10.43 28.70 5.67
N ALA A 249 -9.14 28.49 5.93
CA ALA A 249 -8.06 28.66 4.97
C ALA A 249 -7.80 27.38 4.17
N GLY A 250 -7.92 26.21 4.81
CA GLY A 250 -7.66 24.95 4.14
C GLY A 250 -8.28 23.73 4.81
N SER A 251 -8.26 22.62 4.08
CA SER A 251 -8.65 21.30 4.57
C SER A 251 -7.68 20.23 4.10
N PHE A 252 -7.33 19.32 5.00
CA PHE A 252 -6.55 18.13 4.71
C PHE A 252 -7.43 16.89 4.93
N CYS A 253 -7.69 16.15 3.86
CA CYS A 253 -8.43 14.89 3.93
C CYS A 253 -7.45 13.73 3.93
N THR A 254 -7.52 12.87 4.95
CA THR A 254 -6.58 11.76 5.15
C THR A 254 -6.89 10.52 4.30
N ASP A 255 -8.01 10.53 3.58
CA ASP A 255 -8.55 9.38 2.85
C ASP A 255 -9.24 9.78 1.53
N ALA A 256 -10.03 8.85 0.97
CA ALA A 256 -10.78 9.03 -0.28
C ALA A 256 -11.87 10.12 -0.25
N ASN A 257 -12.19 10.65 0.91
CA ASN A 257 -13.18 11.73 1.05
C ASN A 257 -12.70 13.06 0.45
N THR A 258 -11.45 13.12 0.00
CA THR A 258 -10.92 14.25 -0.79
C THR A 258 -11.83 14.59 -1.98
N LEU A 259 -12.33 13.58 -2.69
CA LEU A 259 -13.24 13.78 -3.82
C LEU A 259 -14.57 14.40 -3.39
N LEU A 260 -15.16 13.92 -2.29
CA LEU A 260 -16.39 14.48 -1.73
C LEU A 260 -16.21 15.92 -1.26
N ALA A 261 -15.11 16.20 -0.56
CA ALA A 261 -14.79 17.57 -0.14
C ALA A 261 -14.64 18.51 -1.35
N GLY A 262 -13.97 18.06 -2.39
CA GLY A 262 -13.82 18.84 -3.64
C GLY A 262 -15.17 19.13 -4.32
N ARG A 263 -16.10 18.17 -4.34
CA ARG A 263 -17.47 18.36 -4.86
C ARG A 263 -18.23 19.40 -4.05
N VAL A 264 -18.21 19.33 -2.72
CA VAL A 264 -18.86 20.32 -1.85
C VAL A 264 -18.26 21.72 -2.06
N LEU A 265 -16.91 21.84 -2.18
CA LEU A 265 -16.27 23.12 -2.51
C LEU A 265 -16.77 23.69 -3.83
N LYS A 266 -16.95 22.85 -4.84
CA LYS A 266 -17.48 23.24 -6.16
C LYS A 266 -18.93 23.73 -6.07
N GLU A 267 -19.80 22.98 -5.42
CA GLU A 267 -21.22 23.35 -5.20
C GLU A 267 -21.35 24.69 -4.50
N GLN A 268 -20.49 24.95 -3.52
CA GLN A 268 -20.47 26.20 -2.75
C GLN A 268 -19.63 27.30 -3.39
N LYS A 269 -18.99 27.06 -4.54
CA LYS A 269 -18.13 28.02 -5.26
C LYS A 269 -16.96 28.55 -4.41
N LYS A 270 -16.37 27.71 -3.55
CA LYS A 270 -15.31 28.08 -2.60
C LYS A 270 -13.93 27.64 -3.10
N GLN A 271 -13.39 28.30 -4.10
CA GLN A 271 -12.03 28.07 -4.61
C GLN A 271 -10.92 28.64 -3.72
N ASN A 272 -11.28 29.48 -2.76
CA ASN A 272 -10.32 30.11 -1.83
C ASN A 272 -9.91 29.18 -0.67
N VAL A 273 -10.59 28.05 -0.47
CA VAL A 273 -10.21 27.02 0.49
C VAL A 273 -9.22 26.06 -0.16
N VAL A 274 -8.04 25.93 0.44
CA VAL A 274 -7.00 25.03 -0.06
C VAL A 274 -7.31 23.60 0.37
N LEU A 275 -7.67 22.74 -0.57
CA LEU A 275 -7.92 21.32 -0.32
C LEU A 275 -6.70 20.50 -0.77
N VAL A 276 -6.14 19.74 0.17
CA VAL A 276 -5.09 18.75 -0.05
C VAL A 276 -5.56 17.41 0.48
N GLY A 277 -5.33 16.34 -0.26
CA GLY A 277 -5.74 15.01 0.18
C GLY A 277 -5.17 13.87 -0.64
N PHE A 278 -5.84 12.72 -0.66
CA PHE A 278 -5.39 11.48 -1.25
C PHE A 278 -6.39 10.93 -2.27
N ASN A 279 -5.96 9.88 -2.97
CA ASN A 279 -6.73 9.07 -3.90
C ASN A 279 -7.17 9.82 -5.15
N LEU A 280 -6.38 9.62 -6.20
CA LEU A 280 -6.66 10.15 -7.52
C LEU A 280 -7.86 9.45 -8.15
N SER A 281 -8.68 10.19 -8.90
CA SER A 281 -9.73 9.65 -9.75
C SER A 281 -9.99 10.60 -10.92
N GLN A 282 -10.64 10.14 -11.97
CA GLN A 282 -10.99 11.00 -13.11
C GLN A 282 -11.82 12.23 -12.68
N SER A 283 -12.79 12.02 -11.78
CA SER A 283 -13.56 13.13 -11.20
C SER A 283 -12.69 14.06 -10.33
N GLY A 284 -11.69 13.50 -9.65
CA GLY A 284 -10.71 14.29 -8.88
C GLY A 284 -9.85 15.17 -9.77
N ILE A 285 -9.38 14.63 -10.92
CA ILE A 285 -8.62 15.39 -11.92
C ILE A 285 -9.44 16.58 -12.44
N ALA A 286 -10.72 16.39 -12.75
CA ALA A 286 -11.61 17.47 -13.17
C ALA A 286 -11.71 18.58 -12.11
N LEU A 287 -11.88 18.20 -10.83
CA LEU A 287 -11.92 19.16 -9.72
C LEU A 287 -10.56 19.86 -9.48
N MET A 288 -9.45 19.19 -9.77
CA MET A 288 -8.12 19.81 -9.73
C MET A 288 -7.96 20.85 -10.86
N LYS A 289 -8.35 20.54 -12.08
CA LYS A 289 -8.32 21.48 -13.22
C LYS A 289 -9.21 22.70 -12.98
N GLU A 290 -10.36 22.51 -12.34
CA GLU A 290 -11.25 23.59 -11.93
C GLU A 290 -10.76 24.36 -10.67
N GLY A 291 -9.70 23.88 -10.00
CA GLY A 291 -9.08 24.53 -8.87
C GLY A 291 -9.76 24.31 -7.50
N PHE A 292 -10.66 23.34 -7.37
CA PHE A 292 -11.31 22.97 -6.09
C PHE A 292 -10.48 22.00 -5.26
N ILE A 293 -9.66 21.16 -5.90
CA ILE A 293 -8.62 20.37 -5.24
C ILE A 293 -7.28 20.93 -5.68
N LYS A 294 -6.42 21.34 -4.75
CA LYS A 294 -5.12 21.93 -5.08
C LYS A 294 -4.05 20.88 -5.31
N VAL A 295 -4.03 19.86 -4.45
CA VAL A 295 -3.01 18.81 -4.50
C VAL A 295 -3.62 17.47 -4.09
N ILE A 296 -3.27 16.43 -4.85
CA ILE A 296 -3.45 15.04 -4.47
C ILE A 296 -2.07 14.47 -4.13
N ILE A 297 -1.96 13.85 -2.96
CA ILE A 297 -0.79 13.05 -2.57
C ILE A 297 -1.08 11.62 -3.02
N ASP A 298 -0.44 11.23 -4.10
CA ASP A 298 -0.58 9.88 -4.65
C ASP A 298 0.41 8.93 -3.98
N THR A 299 -0.10 7.79 -3.57
CA THR A 299 0.65 6.74 -2.87
C THR A 299 0.89 5.51 -3.73
N THR A 300 0.66 5.60 -5.02
CA THR A 300 0.90 4.58 -6.03
C THR A 300 0.25 3.22 -5.72
N PRO A 301 -1.10 3.12 -5.63
CA PRO A 301 -1.80 1.89 -5.28
C PRO A 301 -1.49 0.71 -6.22
N GLU A 302 -1.35 0.97 -7.52
CA GLU A 302 -0.93 -0.03 -8.52
C GLU A 302 0.41 -0.66 -8.13
N THR A 303 1.40 0.16 -7.78
CA THR A 303 2.73 -0.32 -7.38
C THR A 303 2.68 -1.15 -6.10
N GLN A 304 1.84 -0.75 -5.13
CA GLN A 304 1.65 -1.50 -3.89
C GLN A 304 1.12 -2.91 -4.16
N ALA A 305 0.05 -3.03 -4.96
CA ALA A 305 -0.58 -4.29 -5.30
C ALA A 305 0.38 -5.22 -6.08
N TYR A 306 1.04 -4.69 -7.11
CA TYR A 306 2.04 -5.43 -7.87
C TYR A 306 3.18 -5.96 -6.99
N LEU A 307 3.77 -5.11 -6.15
CA LEU A 307 4.89 -5.50 -5.29
C LEU A 307 4.47 -6.50 -4.20
N ALA A 308 3.24 -6.40 -3.69
CA ALA A 308 2.71 -7.37 -2.73
C ALA A 308 2.55 -8.76 -3.36
N ALA A 309 1.97 -8.84 -4.56
CA ALA A 309 1.86 -10.08 -5.31
C ALA A 309 3.23 -10.66 -5.67
N LYS A 310 4.16 -9.82 -6.12
CA LYS A 310 5.53 -10.21 -6.43
C LYS A 310 6.26 -10.76 -5.21
N ALA A 311 6.20 -10.08 -4.07
CA ALA A 311 6.85 -10.51 -2.83
C ALA A 311 6.31 -11.87 -2.36
N MET A 312 4.99 -12.07 -2.41
CA MET A 312 4.36 -13.34 -2.08
C MET A 312 4.77 -14.44 -3.06
N TYR A 313 4.73 -14.15 -4.36
CA TYR A 313 5.14 -15.11 -5.39
C TYR A 313 6.62 -15.53 -5.22
N GLU A 314 7.54 -14.60 -5.06
CA GLU A 314 8.98 -14.88 -4.89
C GLU A 314 9.25 -15.67 -3.61
N TYR A 315 8.53 -15.39 -2.53
CA TYR A 315 8.62 -16.15 -1.29
C TYR A 315 8.15 -17.60 -1.49
N LEU A 316 6.98 -17.84 -2.06
CA LEU A 316 6.40 -19.18 -2.21
C LEU A 316 7.11 -20.03 -3.29
N SER A 317 7.47 -19.40 -4.42
CA SER A 317 8.08 -20.11 -5.56
C SER A 317 9.58 -20.32 -5.39
N GLU A 318 10.26 -19.33 -4.80
CA GLU A 318 11.72 -19.26 -4.79
C GLU A 318 12.32 -19.36 -3.38
N GLY A 319 11.50 -19.22 -2.33
CA GLY A 319 11.95 -19.18 -0.94
C GLY A 319 12.71 -17.89 -0.58
N ILE A 320 12.51 -16.82 -1.38
CA ILE A 320 13.15 -15.52 -1.11
C ILE A 320 12.33 -14.81 -0.03
N LEU A 321 12.91 -14.64 1.15
CA LEU A 321 12.29 -13.86 2.21
C LEU A 321 12.30 -12.38 1.81
N PRO A 322 11.14 -11.72 1.70
CA PRO A 322 11.10 -10.29 1.38
C PRO A 322 11.58 -9.44 2.56
N GLU A 323 11.97 -8.19 2.27
CA GLU A 323 12.14 -7.20 3.33
C GLU A 323 10.84 -7.08 4.14
N ARG A 324 10.97 -6.90 5.47
CA ARG A 324 9.81 -6.79 6.35
C ARG A 324 8.88 -5.63 5.96
N ILE A 325 9.44 -4.57 5.36
CA ILE A 325 8.72 -3.40 4.84
C ILE A 325 9.31 -2.99 3.50
N ILE A 326 8.48 -3.01 2.46
CA ILE A 326 8.79 -2.48 1.14
C ILE A 326 8.09 -1.13 0.99
N ARG A 327 8.85 -0.04 0.98
CA ARG A 327 8.29 1.31 0.86
C ARG A 327 8.00 1.67 -0.61
N THR A 328 6.76 2.09 -0.86
CA THR A 328 6.38 2.63 -2.18
C THR A 328 6.58 4.14 -2.26
N PRO A 329 6.78 4.70 -3.46
CA PRO A 329 6.92 6.14 -3.66
C PRO A 329 5.68 6.92 -3.22
N ILE A 330 5.91 8.20 -2.91
CA ILE A 330 4.88 9.21 -2.68
C ILE A 330 5.07 10.26 -3.76
N SER A 331 4.02 10.53 -4.55
CA SER A 331 4.01 11.54 -5.59
C SER A 331 3.09 12.70 -5.22
N ILE A 332 3.44 13.90 -5.64
CA ILE A 332 2.65 15.11 -5.42
C ILE A 332 2.07 15.51 -6.76
N LEU A 333 0.77 15.47 -6.89
CA LEU A 333 0.07 15.76 -8.13
C LEU A 333 -0.67 17.10 -8.02
N THR A 334 -0.47 17.94 -9.02
CA THR A 334 -1.18 19.21 -9.24
C THR A 334 -1.94 19.14 -10.56
N SER A 335 -2.76 20.15 -10.86
CA SER A 335 -3.47 20.25 -12.14
C SER A 335 -2.54 20.16 -13.37
N GLU A 336 -1.31 20.66 -13.24
CA GLU A 336 -0.30 20.67 -14.32
C GLU A 336 0.24 19.26 -14.66
N CYS A 337 -0.01 18.25 -13.81
CA CYS A 337 0.36 16.88 -14.12
C CYS A 337 -0.55 16.23 -15.18
N PHE A 338 -1.65 16.88 -15.56
CA PHE A 338 -2.66 16.33 -16.48
C PHE A 338 -2.86 17.24 -17.67
N GLU A 339 -2.66 16.70 -18.86
CA GLU A 339 -2.94 17.41 -20.12
C GLU A 339 -4.42 17.83 -20.22
N ASN A 340 -4.67 18.92 -20.93
CA ASN A 340 -6.01 19.46 -21.16
C ASN A 340 -6.78 18.66 -22.21
#